data_24de99aa8700caaf2f5361745727e24a
#
_entry.id   24de99aa8700caaf2f5361745727e24a
#
_cell.length_a   1.000
_cell.length_b   1.000
_cell.length_c   1.000
_cell.angle_alpha   90.00
_cell.angle_beta   90.00
_cell.angle_gamma   90.00
#
_symmetry.space_group_name_H-M   'P 1'
#
loop_
_entity.id
_entity.type
_entity.pdbx_description
1 polymer ?
#
loop_
_entity_poly.entity_id
_entity_poly.type
_entity_poly.pdbx_seq_one_letter_code
_entity_poly.pdbx_strand_id
1 'polypeptide(L)'
;MYYQYIEQDFATDICEKIKDTPLDQFIIRNPAWRRLSHSSTIKEMEAIVGIRDAKELMKRKLLMLRKFPDATRLEFSQYSLPDDLADELIDSLPKFLKELGRDEMVPILQISTGGTMLYPHKGHYRKASIFKLLRGDKETTTWWKNTEDFKVVNEYRIPDVRKLAVADQAELVEDKWLIFNHFEWHSVQKSNPNSLRINVGIDFNTLSAQDLSNLFSKNMHI
;
A
#
# COMPACT_ATOMS: atom_id res chain seq x y z
N MET A 1 -9.27 13.65 -4.39
CA MET A 1 -8.46 13.60 -3.16
C MET A 1 -7.53 12.40 -3.23
N TYR A 2 -6.24 12.59 -2.98
CA TYR A 2 -5.24 11.52 -2.97
C TYR A 2 -5.07 10.93 -1.57
N TYR A 3 -5.02 11.80 -0.57
CA TYR A 3 -4.89 11.44 0.84
C TYR A 3 -5.43 12.55 1.75
N GLN A 4 -5.63 12.22 3.03
CA GLN A 4 -5.97 13.17 4.08
C GLN A 4 -5.53 12.61 5.44
N TYR A 5 -4.78 13.38 6.20
CA TYR A 5 -4.50 13.03 7.60
C TYR A 5 -5.74 13.18 8.46
N ILE A 6 -5.85 12.30 9.45
CA ILE A 6 -6.88 12.31 10.47
C ILE A 6 -6.23 12.88 11.73
N GLU A 7 -6.73 14.00 12.23
CA GLU A 7 -6.11 14.69 13.35
C GLU A 7 -6.32 13.95 14.68
N GLN A 8 -7.45 13.27 14.83
CA GLN A 8 -7.73 12.50 16.03
C GLN A 8 -7.11 11.11 15.94
N ASP A 9 -6.36 10.73 16.98
CA ASP A 9 -5.84 9.37 17.10
C ASP A 9 -6.89 8.41 17.67
N PHE A 10 -6.81 7.16 17.29
CA PHE A 10 -7.62 6.07 17.79
C PHE A 10 -6.86 4.74 17.66
N ALA A 11 -7.34 3.69 18.32
CA ALA A 11 -6.72 2.36 18.29
C ALA A 11 -5.23 2.35 18.69
N THR A 12 -4.80 3.26 19.58
CA THR A 12 -3.41 3.43 19.97
C THR A 12 -2.84 2.18 20.61
N ASP A 13 -3.54 1.60 21.59
CA ASP A 13 -3.06 0.42 22.33
C ASP A 13 -2.83 -0.78 21.42
N ILE A 14 -3.76 -1.06 20.50
CA ILE A 14 -3.60 -2.15 19.54
C ILE A 14 -2.50 -1.88 18.52
N CYS A 15 -2.31 -0.63 18.11
CA CYS A 15 -1.21 -0.25 17.22
C CYS A 15 0.15 -0.49 17.87
N GLU A 16 0.34 -0.12 19.14
CA GLU A 16 1.57 -0.42 19.90
C GLU A 16 1.76 -1.94 20.07
N LYS A 17 0.71 -2.68 20.39
CA LYS A 17 0.75 -4.14 20.49
C LYS A 17 1.20 -4.78 19.16
N ILE A 18 0.69 -4.31 18.02
CA ILE A 18 1.11 -4.79 16.69
C ILE A 18 2.57 -4.43 16.42
N LYS A 19 2.99 -3.21 16.76
CA LYS A 19 4.36 -2.72 16.57
C LYS A 19 5.39 -3.55 17.32
N ASP A 20 5.03 -4.03 18.52
CA ASP A 20 5.88 -4.82 19.41
C ASP A 20 5.81 -6.33 19.13
N THR A 21 4.85 -6.78 18.33
CA THR A 21 4.69 -8.19 17.99
C THR A 21 5.86 -8.67 17.10
N PRO A 22 6.54 -9.78 17.44
CA PRO A 22 7.59 -10.35 16.60
C PRO A 22 7.10 -10.69 15.19
N LEU A 23 7.91 -10.36 14.17
CA LEU A 23 7.51 -10.50 12.76
C LEU A 23 7.20 -11.95 12.34
N ASP A 24 7.78 -12.92 12.99
CA ASP A 24 7.57 -14.35 12.74
C ASP A 24 6.20 -14.87 13.23
N GLN A 25 5.51 -14.10 14.05
CA GLN A 25 4.15 -14.41 14.48
C GLN A 25 3.10 -13.99 13.43
N PHE A 26 3.48 -13.20 12.41
CA PHE A 26 2.57 -12.82 11.36
C PHE A 26 2.61 -13.79 10.17
N ILE A 27 1.44 -14.14 9.65
CA ILE A 27 1.32 -15.04 8.50
C ILE A 27 1.33 -14.23 7.20
N ILE A 28 2.21 -14.59 6.26
CA ILE A 28 2.26 -13.96 4.94
C ILE A 28 1.03 -14.35 4.13
N ARG A 29 0.14 -13.42 3.85
CA ARG A 29 -1.09 -13.65 3.06
C ARG A 29 -0.84 -13.94 1.59
N ASN A 30 0.17 -13.31 0.98
CA ASN A 30 0.36 -13.44 -0.45
C ASN A 30 1.83 -13.53 -0.85
N PRO A 31 2.40 -14.75 -0.89
CA PRO A 31 3.75 -14.97 -1.37
C PRO A 31 3.90 -14.70 -2.88
N ALA A 32 2.79 -14.54 -3.64
CA ALA A 32 2.85 -14.34 -5.09
C ALA A 32 3.42 -12.96 -5.47
N TRP A 33 3.34 -11.96 -4.62
CA TRP A 33 3.97 -10.65 -4.84
C TRP A 33 5.50 -10.73 -4.99
N ARG A 34 6.11 -11.76 -4.41
CA ARG A 34 7.54 -12.04 -4.58
C ARG A 34 7.93 -12.47 -6.00
N ARG A 35 6.97 -12.95 -6.80
CA ARG A 35 7.25 -13.54 -8.12
C ARG A 35 7.55 -12.52 -9.20
N LEU A 36 7.07 -11.28 -9.10
CA LEU A 36 7.39 -10.17 -9.99
C LEU A 36 8.33 -9.16 -9.32
N SER A 37 9.24 -9.65 -8.49
CA SER A 37 10.22 -8.82 -7.80
C SER A 37 11.16 -8.13 -8.81
N HIS A 38 11.81 -7.09 -8.35
CA HIS A 38 12.84 -6.39 -9.10
C HIS A 38 13.95 -7.33 -9.64
N SER A 39 14.28 -8.39 -8.90
CA SER A 39 15.28 -9.39 -9.26
C SER A 39 14.77 -10.49 -10.20
N SER A 40 13.47 -10.52 -10.55
CA SER A 40 12.94 -11.54 -11.44
C SER A 40 13.60 -11.51 -12.80
N THR A 41 14.06 -12.66 -13.24
CA THR A 41 14.63 -12.87 -14.58
C THR A 41 13.52 -12.94 -15.63
N ILE A 42 13.90 -12.81 -16.90
CA ILE A 42 12.94 -12.95 -18.00
C ILE A 42 12.30 -14.35 -17.99
N LYS A 43 13.05 -15.41 -17.65
CA LYS A 43 12.53 -16.78 -17.59
C LYS A 43 11.47 -16.97 -16.49
N GLU A 44 11.69 -16.35 -15.33
CA GLU A 44 10.68 -16.34 -14.26
C GLU A 44 9.43 -15.57 -14.66
N MET A 45 9.59 -14.45 -15.37
CA MET A 45 8.46 -13.72 -15.92
C MET A 45 7.72 -14.50 -16.99
N GLU A 46 8.44 -15.21 -17.88
CA GLU A 46 7.83 -16.09 -18.90
C GLU A 46 6.99 -17.19 -18.27
N ALA A 47 7.44 -17.77 -17.17
CA ALA A 47 6.69 -18.79 -16.43
C ALA A 47 5.39 -18.26 -15.79
N ILE A 48 5.36 -16.97 -15.45
CA ILE A 48 4.20 -16.35 -14.79
C ILE A 48 3.19 -15.80 -15.81
N VAL A 49 3.68 -15.10 -16.85
CA VAL A 49 2.84 -14.29 -17.74
C VAL A 49 2.89 -14.74 -19.21
N GLY A 50 3.68 -15.75 -19.53
CA GLY A 50 3.91 -16.22 -20.88
C GLY A 50 4.96 -15.40 -21.66
N ILE A 51 5.53 -16.02 -22.69
CA ILE A 51 6.67 -15.49 -23.46
C ILE A 51 6.39 -14.13 -24.09
N ARG A 52 5.18 -13.95 -24.64
CA ARG A 52 4.81 -12.70 -25.32
C ARG A 52 4.83 -11.50 -24.39
N ASP A 53 4.28 -11.66 -23.22
CA ASP A 53 4.10 -10.56 -22.27
C ASP A 53 5.33 -10.33 -21.40
N ALA A 54 6.15 -11.36 -21.18
CA ALA A 54 7.41 -11.26 -20.43
C ALA A 54 8.38 -10.25 -21.06
N LYS A 55 8.49 -10.20 -22.37
CA LYS A 55 9.37 -9.24 -23.09
C LYS A 55 8.94 -7.79 -22.87
N GLU A 56 7.64 -7.51 -22.97
CA GLU A 56 7.11 -6.17 -22.75
C GLU A 56 7.19 -5.77 -21.26
N LEU A 57 6.92 -6.71 -20.38
CA LEU A 57 7.05 -6.51 -18.94
C LEU A 57 8.51 -6.18 -18.55
N MET A 58 9.47 -6.93 -19.10
CA MET A 58 10.90 -6.66 -18.88
C MET A 58 11.31 -5.28 -19.40
N LYS A 59 10.83 -4.90 -20.60
CA LYS A 59 11.10 -3.57 -21.15
C LYS A 59 10.57 -2.47 -20.23
N ARG A 60 9.33 -2.58 -19.75
CA ARG A 60 8.73 -1.61 -18.82
C ARG A 60 9.47 -1.57 -17.49
N LYS A 61 9.89 -2.73 -16.98
CA LYS A 61 10.73 -2.84 -15.78
C LYS A 61 12.05 -2.08 -15.96
N LEU A 62 12.76 -2.28 -17.08
CA LEU A 62 14.01 -1.58 -17.34
C LEU A 62 13.83 -0.06 -17.45
N LEU A 63 12.73 0.38 -18.06
CA LEU A 63 12.40 1.82 -18.13
C LEU A 63 12.09 2.38 -16.73
N MET A 64 11.41 1.61 -15.89
CA MET A 64 11.12 1.99 -14.51
C MET A 64 12.41 2.13 -13.69
N LEU A 65 13.35 1.19 -13.83
CA LEU A 65 14.66 1.26 -13.18
C LEU A 65 15.49 2.45 -13.62
N ARG A 66 15.39 2.83 -14.90
CA ARG A 66 16.07 4.04 -15.39
C ARG A 66 15.48 5.33 -14.81
N LYS A 67 14.15 5.36 -14.63
CA LYS A 67 13.47 6.53 -14.02
C LYS A 67 13.70 6.61 -12.52
N PHE A 68 13.86 5.47 -11.86
CA PHE A 68 14.02 5.33 -10.41
C PHE A 68 15.26 4.48 -10.10
N PRO A 69 16.46 5.02 -10.31
CA PRO A 69 17.71 4.27 -10.21
C PRO A 69 17.98 3.72 -8.80
N ASP A 70 17.48 4.40 -7.78
CA ASP A 70 17.63 4.00 -6.38
C ASP A 70 16.66 2.89 -5.95
N ALA A 71 15.74 2.49 -6.83
CA ALA A 71 14.81 1.40 -6.56
C ALA A 71 15.53 0.06 -6.62
N THR A 72 16.01 -0.43 -5.50
CA THR A 72 16.81 -1.67 -5.43
C THR A 72 15.96 -2.92 -5.29
N ARG A 73 14.75 -2.83 -4.70
CA ARG A 73 13.90 -3.99 -4.43
C ARG A 73 12.42 -3.61 -4.31
N LEU A 74 11.56 -4.46 -4.85
CA LEU A 74 10.12 -4.49 -4.57
C LEU A 74 9.84 -5.65 -3.64
N GLU A 75 10.13 -5.51 -2.38
CA GLU A 75 9.68 -6.46 -1.37
C GLU A 75 8.64 -5.79 -0.50
N PHE A 76 7.42 -6.02 -0.88
CA PHE A 76 6.26 -5.66 -0.12
C PHE A 76 5.53 -6.94 0.24
N SER A 77 5.42 -7.24 1.50
CA SER A 77 4.67 -8.39 1.97
C SER A 77 3.43 -7.91 2.69
N GLN A 78 2.29 -8.40 2.25
CA GLN A 78 1.04 -8.25 2.95
C GLN A 78 0.92 -9.41 3.93
N TYR A 79 0.70 -9.11 5.19
CA TYR A 79 0.54 -10.09 6.26
C TYR A 79 -0.92 -10.13 6.70
N SER A 80 -1.35 -11.28 7.20
CA SER A 80 -2.57 -11.35 7.99
C SER A 80 -2.24 -10.96 9.41
N LEU A 81 -3.07 -10.08 9.97
CA LEU A 81 -3.17 -10.02 11.41
C LEU A 81 -3.75 -11.35 11.92
N PRO A 82 -3.26 -11.89 13.04
CA PRO A 82 -3.99 -12.89 13.80
C PRO A 82 -5.43 -12.44 14.06
N ASP A 83 -6.36 -13.38 14.11
CA ASP A 83 -7.78 -13.03 14.17
C ASP A 83 -8.12 -12.20 15.41
N ASP A 84 -7.48 -12.50 16.55
CA ASP A 84 -7.63 -11.74 17.79
C ASP A 84 -7.16 -10.29 17.66
N LEU A 85 -6.02 -10.05 17.00
CA LEU A 85 -5.53 -8.69 16.76
C LEU A 85 -6.37 -7.95 15.72
N ALA A 86 -6.88 -8.66 14.71
CA ALA A 86 -7.76 -8.09 13.71
C ALA A 86 -9.09 -7.65 14.32
N ASP A 87 -9.65 -8.47 15.21
CA ASP A 87 -10.87 -8.17 15.94
C ASP A 87 -10.68 -6.98 16.90
N GLU A 88 -9.60 -7.00 17.68
CA GLU A 88 -9.26 -5.91 18.59
C GLU A 88 -9.04 -4.58 17.83
N LEU A 89 -8.42 -4.62 16.65
CA LEU A 89 -8.25 -3.43 15.80
C LEU A 89 -9.60 -2.87 15.36
N ILE A 90 -10.53 -3.72 14.87
CA ILE A 90 -11.87 -3.27 14.47
C ILE A 90 -12.64 -2.73 15.67
N ASP A 91 -12.56 -3.38 16.82
CA ASP A 91 -13.27 -2.96 18.04
C ASP A 91 -12.75 -1.61 18.58
N SER A 92 -11.49 -1.30 18.31
CA SER A 92 -10.86 -0.04 18.69
C SER A 92 -11.14 1.14 17.73
N LEU A 93 -11.85 0.88 16.62
CA LEU A 93 -12.21 1.94 15.67
C LEU A 93 -13.31 2.86 16.23
N PRO A 94 -13.37 4.12 15.77
CA PRO A 94 -14.48 5.02 16.07
C PRO A 94 -15.84 4.39 15.77
N LYS A 95 -16.83 4.69 16.61
CA LYS A 95 -18.18 4.10 16.53
C LYS A 95 -18.78 4.21 15.11
N PHE A 96 -18.68 5.36 14.48
CA PHE A 96 -19.25 5.58 13.16
C PHE A 96 -18.63 4.70 12.05
N LEU A 97 -17.37 4.24 12.20
CA LEU A 97 -16.77 3.26 11.29
C LEU A 97 -17.32 1.86 11.57
N LYS A 98 -17.49 1.49 12.84
CA LYS A 98 -18.07 0.19 13.21
C LYS A 98 -19.51 0.04 12.73
N GLU A 99 -20.26 1.13 12.63
CA GLU A 99 -21.63 1.17 12.10
C GLU A 99 -21.73 0.85 10.60
N LEU A 100 -20.60 0.89 9.86
CA LEU A 100 -20.56 0.45 8.45
C LEU A 100 -20.73 -1.07 8.30
N GLY A 101 -20.52 -1.82 9.37
CA GLY A 101 -20.54 -3.28 9.35
C GLY A 101 -19.17 -3.90 9.05
N ARG A 102 -18.98 -5.11 9.60
CA ARG A 102 -17.69 -5.81 9.52
C ARG A 102 -17.32 -6.23 8.10
N ASP A 103 -18.31 -6.53 7.25
CA ASP A 103 -18.10 -6.95 5.86
C ASP A 103 -17.54 -5.84 4.97
N GLU A 104 -17.67 -4.57 5.38
CA GLU A 104 -17.08 -3.43 4.68
C GLU A 104 -15.58 -3.26 4.97
N MET A 105 -15.09 -3.84 6.06
CA MET A 105 -13.77 -3.57 6.61
C MET A 105 -12.86 -4.79 6.56
N VAL A 106 -11.68 -4.64 5.98
CA VAL A 106 -10.64 -5.67 5.93
C VAL A 106 -9.39 -5.16 6.64
N PRO A 107 -9.08 -5.67 7.85
CA PRO A 107 -7.83 -5.35 8.52
C PRO A 107 -6.62 -5.76 7.69
N ILE A 108 -5.65 -4.88 7.59
CA ILE A 108 -4.42 -5.11 6.84
C ILE A 108 -3.19 -4.81 7.67
N LEU A 109 -2.15 -5.60 7.45
CA LEU A 109 -0.82 -5.37 7.95
C LEU A 109 0.15 -5.44 6.77
N GLN A 110 0.95 -4.41 6.60
CA GLN A 110 1.94 -4.37 5.55
C GLN A 110 3.33 -4.19 6.15
N ILE A 111 4.23 -5.12 5.85
CA ILE A 111 5.60 -5.09 6.32
C ILE A 111 6.53 -5.11 5.12
N SER A 112 7.51 -4.23 5.12
CA SER A 112 8.58 -4.19 4.12
C SER A 112 9.92 -4.14 4.82
N THR A 113 10.74 -5.16 4.57
CA THR A 113 12.07 -5.34 5.19
C THR A 113 13.22 -4.91 4.29
N GLY A 114 12.93 -4.47 3.06
CA GLY A 114 13.97 -4.10 2.11
C GLY A 114 13.43 -3.26 0.97
N GLY A 115 14.35 -2.78 0.14
CA GLY A 115 14.03 -1.98 -1.02
C GLY A 115 13.80 -0.50 -0.72
N THR A 116 13.98 0.31 -1.75
CA THR A 116 13.86 1.76 -1.65
C THR A 116 12.53 2.27 -2.18
N MET A 117 11.83 1.47 -2.97
CA MET A 117 10.66 1.94 -3.69
C MET A 117 9.64 0.85 -3.96
N LEU A 118 8.38 1.16 -3.70
CA LEU A 118 7.23 0.45 -4.25
C LEU A 118 6.82 1.15 -5.55
N TYR A 119 6.87 0.42 -6.66
CA TYR A 119 6.61 0.98 -8.00
C TYR A 119 5.22 1.56 -8.16
N PRO A 120 5.01 2.47 -9.15
CA PRO A 120 3.70 2.97 -9.49
C PRO A 120 2.71 1.84 -9.75
N HIS A 121 1.69 1.78 -8.91
CA HIS A 121 0.61 0.80 -8.96
C HIS A 121 -0.70 1.45 -8.49
N LYS A 122 -1.79 0.73 -8.63
CA LYS A 122 -3.08 1.10 -8.04
C LYS A 122 -3.83 -0.12 -7.53
N GLY A 123 -4.70 0.07 -6.57
CA GLY A 123 -5.54 -1.00 -6.04
C GLY A 123 -6.46 -1.60 -7.10
N HIS A 124 -6.72 -2.90 -6.99
CA HIS A 124 -7.64 -3.63 -7.88
C HIS A 124 -9.05 -3.71 -7.27
N TYR A 125 -9.14 -4.07 -6.02
CA TYR A 125 -10.43 -4.35 -5.35
C TYR A 125 -10.79 -3.28 -4.33
N ARG A 126 -9.82 -2.76 -3.57
CA ARG A 126 -10.01 -1.72 -2.59
C ARG A 126 -10.00 -0.34 -3.22
N LYS A 127 -10.93 0.51 -2.82
CA LYS A 127 -11.01 1.90 -3.28
C LYS A 127 -10.21 2.83 -2.38
N ALA A 128 -10.36 2.65 -1.09
CA ALA A 128 -9.67 3.45 -0.08
C ALA A 128 -9.31 2.61 1.14
N SER A 129 -8.39 3.13 1.93
CA SER A 129 -8.05 2.63 3.25
C SER A 129 -7.92 3.78 4.23
N ILE A 130 -8.08 3.49 5.51
CA ILE A 130 -7.39 4.23 6.54
C ILE A 130 -6.18 3.41 6.97
N PHE A 131 -5.04 4.02 7.13
CA PHE A 131 -3.87 3.33 7.68
C PHE A 131 -2.99 4.24 8.53
N LYS A 132 -2.18 3.63 9.36
CA LYS A 132 -1.22 4.26 10.24
C LYS A 132 0.15 3.65 10.00
N LEU A 133 1.15 4.49 9.73
CA LEU A 133 2.54 4.07 9.67
C LEU A 133 3.05 3.93 11.11
N LEU A 134 3.28 2.68 11.55
CA LEU A 134 3.74 2.40 12.91
C LEU A 134 5.27 2.49 13.02
N ARG A 135 5.96 2.18 11.92
CA ARG A 135 7.41 2.23 11.82
C ARG A 135 7.83 2.47 10.39
N GLY A 136 8.67 3.42 10.17
CA GLY A 136 9.20 3.76 8.85
C GLY A 136 10.44 4.63 8.97
N ASP A 137 10.88 5.22 7.86
CA ASP A 137 11.97 6.18 7.84
C ASP A 137 11.78 7.11 6.65
N LYS A 138 11.20 8.29 6.91
CA LYS A 138 10.98 9.36 5.91
C LYS A 138 10.49 8.80 4.56
N GLU A 139 9.34 8.23 4.61
CA GLU A 139 8.72 7.57 3.48
C GLU A 139 7.94 8.59 2.66
N THR A 140 8.22 8.68 1.37
CA THR A 140 7.48 9.54 0.45
C THR A 140 6.54 8.72 -0.41
N THR A 141 5.25 9.03 -0.35
CA THR A 141 4.27 8.54 -1.32
C THR A 141 4.10 9.58 -2.43
N THR A 142 4.18 9.13 -3.68
CA THR A 142 3.95 9.95 -4.86
C THR A 142 2.74 9.43 -5.61
N TRP A 143 1.76 10.31 -5.89
CA TRP A 143 0.65 10.02 -6.79
C TRP A 143 0.98 10.49 -8.20
N TRP A 144 0.52 9.69 -9.18
CA TRP A 144 0.90 9.84 -10.58
C TRP A 144 -0.33 10.13 -11.45
N LYS A 145 -0.15 11.01 -12.44
CA LYS A 145 -1.08 11.28 -13.53
C LYS A 145 -0.48 10.87 -14.88
N ASN A 146 -1.28 10.96 -15.95
CA ASN A 146 -0.93 10.49 -17.30
C ASN A 146 -0.66 8.98 -17.32
N THR A 147 -1.58 8.23 -16.72
CA THR A 147 -1.45 6.79 -16.46
C THR A 147 -2.31 5.94 -17.38
N GLU A 148 -2.89 6.52 -18.43
CA GLU A 148 -3.81 5.86 -19.37
C GLU A 148 -3.12 4.75 -20.16
N ASP A 149 -1.81 4.90 -20.39
CA ASP A 149 -1.00 3.89 -21.07
C ASP A 149 -0.43 2.89 -20.05
N PHE A 150 -1.23 1.88 -19.74
CA PHE A 150 -0.79 0.76 -18.94
C PHE A 150 -1.07 -0.57 -19.64
N LYS A 151 -0.30 -1.58 -19.31
CA LYS A 151 -0.50 -2.95 -19.76
C LYS A 151 -0.98 -3.81 -18.59
N VAL A 152 -2.00 -4.61 -18.82
CA VAL A 152 -2.46 -5.60 -17.85
C VAL A 152 -1.75 -6.92 -18.14
N VAL A 153 -1.08 -7.46 -17.13
CA VAL A 153 -0.40 -8.76 -17.21
C VAL A 153 -0.73 -9.52 -15.93
N ASN A 154 -1.51 -10.60 -16.04
CA ASN A 154 -1.96 -11.39 -14.88
C ASN A 154 -2.45 -10.52 -13.71
N GLU A 155 -3.43 -9.66 -13.95
CA GLU A 155 -4.00 -8.74 -12.99
C GLU A 155 -3.11 -7.54 -12.62
N TYR A 156 -1.80 -7.59 -12.89
CA TYR A 156 -0.92 -6.44 -12.67
C TYR A 156 -1.09 -5.40 -13.76
N ARG A 157 -1.25 -4.15 -13.35
CA ARG A 157 -1.25 -2.99 -14.23
C ARG A 157 0.13 -2.35 -14.20
N ILE A 158 0.78 -2.29 -15.36
CA ILE A 158 2.15 -1.77 -15.48
C ILE A 158 2.11 -0.53 -16.36
N PRO A 159 2.34 0.68 -15.79
CA PRO A 159 2.27 1.92 -16.54
C PRO A 159 3.49 2.11 -17.44
N ASP A 160 3.36 2.95 -18.47
CA ASP A 160 4.52 3.48 -19.16
C ASP A 160 5.12 4.65 -18.35
N VAL A 161 6.18 4.35 -17.60
CA VAL A 161 6.80 5.30 -16.67
C VAL A 161 7.36 6.57 -17.35
N ARG A 162 7.56 6.55 -18.67
CA ARG A 162 8.02 7.73 -19.44
C ARG A 162 6.95 8.81 -19.49
N LYS A 163 5.68 8.41 -19.41
CA LYS A 163 4.51 9.29 -19.49
C LYS A 163 4.04 9.77 -18.13
N LEU A 164 4.45 9.10 -17.05
CA LEU A 164 4.05 9.46 -15.71
C LEU A 164 4.54 10.87 -15.33
N ALA A 165 3.63 11.66 -14.81
CA ALA A 165 3.94 12.96 -14.19
C ALA A 165 3.43 12.95 -12.75
N VAL A 166 4.12 13.63 -11.86
CA VAL A 166 3.72 13.78 -10.47
C VAL A 166 2.39 14.55 -10.41
N ALA A 167 1.42 14.00 -9.72
CA ALA A 167 0.16 14.67 -9.41
C ALA A 167 0.20 15.29 -8.00
N ASP A 168 0.76 14.54 -7.04
CA ASP A 168 0.90 14.99 -5.66
C ASP A 168 1.97 14.14 -4.95
N GLN A 169 2.47 14.63 -3.81
CA GLN A 169 3.44 13.92 -2.97
C GLN A 169 3.16 14.20 -1.49
N ALA A 170 3.35 13.18 -0.67
CA ALA A 170 3.32 13.30 0.78
C ALA A 170 4.46 12.53 1.43
N GLU A 171 5.11 13.13 2.40
CA GLU A 171 5.95 12.40 3.34
C GLU A 171 5.03 11.80 4.42
N LEU A 172 5.11 10.49 4.61
CA LEU A 172 4.28 9.81 5.60
C LEU A 172 4.85 10.04 7.00
N VAL A 173 3.98 10.47 7.89
CA VAL A 173 4.29 10.74 9.29
C VAL A 173 3.95 9.50 10.10
N GLU A 174 4.91 9.01 10.91
CA GLU A 174 4.66 7.93 11.86
C GLU A 174 3.59 8.30 12.87
N ASP A 175 2.86 7.30 13.30
CA ASP A 175 1.82 7.38 14.34
C ASP A 175 0.64 8.33 14.03
N LYS A 176 0.46 8.70 12.74
CA LYS A 176 -0.74 9.42 12.29
C LYS A 176 -1.59 8.56 11.37
N TRP A 177 -2.89 8.57 11.62
CA TRP A 177 -3.85 7.96 10.72
C TRP A 177 -4.01 8.77 9.44
N LEU A 178 -4.16 8.06 8.33
CA LEU A 178 -4.25 8.63 6.99
C LEU A 178 -5.37 7.94 6.20
N ILE A 179 -6.26 8.72 5.62
CA ILE A 179 -7.15 8.26 4.55
C ILE A 179 -6.33 8.21 3.26
N PHE A 180 -6.34 7.08 2.57
CA PHE A 180 -5.52 6.83 1.40
C PHE A 180 -6.37 6.37 0.22
N ASN A 181 -6.20 7.02 -0.93
CA ASN A 181 -6.88 6.65 -2.16
C ASN A 181 -6.07 5.63 -2.96
N HIS A 182 -6.47 4.37 -2.89
CA HIS A 182 -5.84 3.29 -3.65
C HIS A 182 -6.26 3.24 -5.12
N PHE A 183 -7.31 3.95 -5.49
CA PHE A 183 -7.80 3.99 -6.86
C PHE A 183 -6.94 4.86 -7.78
N GLU A 184 -6.09 5.68 -7.20
CA GLU A 184 -5.11 6.49 -7.92
C GLU A 184 -3.75 5.80 -7.99
N TRP A 185 -3.04 6.01 -9.08
CA TRP A 185 -1.69 5.49 -9.24
C TRP A 185 -0.75 6.13 -8.24
N HIS A 186 -0.08 5.30 -7.46
CA HIS A 186 0.85 5.76 -6.44
C HIS A 186 2.08 4.85 -6.34
N SER A 187 3.13 5.41 -5.80
CA SER A 187 4.38 4.73 -5.46
C SER A 187 4.85 5.15 -4.09
N VAL A 188 5.64 4.32 -3.45
CA VAL A 188 6.23 4.60 -2.14
C VAL A 188 7.74 4.49 -2.24
N GLN A 189 8.46 5.51 -1.79
CA GLN A 189 9.90 5.54 -1.73
C GLN A 189 10.35 5.73 -0.29
N LYS A 190 11.27 4.89 0.16
CA LYS A 190 11.91 5.01 1.48
C LYS A 190 13.23 5.75 1.34
N SER A 191 13.56 6.60 2.30
CA SER A 191 14.84 7.30 2.35
C SER A 191 15.98 6.34 2.70
N ASN A 192 15.70 5.37 3.59
CA ASN A 192 16.66 4.33 3.94
C ASN A 192 16.15 2.96 3.44
N PRO A 193 16.84 2.33 2.48
CA PRO A 193 16.42 1.04 1.92
C PRO A 193 16.44 -0.10 2.93
N ASN A 194 17.19 0.04 4.01
CA ASN A 194 17.32 -1.00 5.04
C ASN A 194 16.34 -0.81 6.21
N SER A 195 15.56 0.27 6.20
CA SER A 195 14.59 0.52 7.27
C SER A 195 13.45 -0.50 7.21
N LEU A 196 13.03 -0.96 8.39
CA LEU A 196 11.80 -1.73 8.55
C LEU A 196 10.61 -0.77 8.42
N ARG A 197 9.67 -1.13 7.54
CA ARG A 197 8.39 -0.44 7.41
C ARG A 197 7.29 -1.35 7.94
N ILE A 198 6.49 -0.84 8.84
CA ILE A 198 5.29 -1.49 9.33
C ILE A 198 4.15 -0.49 9.22
N ASN A 199 3.09 -0.85 8.51
CA ASN A 199 1.84 -0.11 8.58
C ASN A 199 0.67 -1.05 8.85
N VAL A 200 -0.29 -0.57 9.61
CA VAL A 200 -1.54 -1.23 9.92
C VAL A 200 -2.69 -0.39 9.38
N GLY A 201 -3.78 -1.01 9.00
CA GLY A 201 -4.94 -0.26 8.55
C GLY A 201 -6.16 -1.10 8.28
N ILE A 202 -7.15 -0.45 7.74
CA ILE A 202 -8.42 -1.02 7.31
C ILE A 202 -8.62 -0.64 5.85
N ASP A 203 -8.73 -1.65 4.98
CA ASP A 203 -9.21 -1.49 3.62
C ASP A 203 -10.74 -1.48 3.60
N PHE A 204 -11.33 -0.59 2.82
CA PHE A 204 -12.78 -0.52 2.63
C PHE A 204 -13.17 -1.07 1.27
N ASN A 205 -14.18 -1.93 1.25
CA ASN A 205 -14.60 -2.63 0.03
C ASN A 205 -15.36 -1.71 -0.93
N THR A 206 -16.25 -0.86 -0.41
CA THR A 206 -17.15 -0.05 -1.26
C THR A 206 -16.89 1.45 -1.17
N LEU A 207 -16.41 1.96 -0.03
CA LEU A 207 -16.21 3.38 0.21
C LEU A 207 -15.01 3.94 -0.56
N SER A 208 -15.21 5.10 -1.16
CA SER A 208 -14.11 5.88 -1.72
C SER A 208 -13.37 6.69 -0.63
N ALA A 209 -12.19 7.20 -0.95
CA ALA A 209 -11.46 8.07 -0.06
C ALA A 209 -12.25 9.36 0.28
N GLN A 210 -13.07 9.86 -0.68
CA GLN A 210 -13.92 11.02 -0.43
C GLN A 210 -15.07 10.69 0.52
N ASP A 211 -15.67 9.50 0.41
CA ASP A 211 -16.72 9.05 1.34
C ASP A 211 -16.17 8.95 2.77
N LEU A 212 -14.99 8.36 2.94
CA LEU A 212 -14.30 8.30 4.23
C LEU A 212 -14.01 9.69 4.79
N SER A 213 -13.47 10.59 3.96
CA SER A 213 -13.20 11.97 4.37
C SER A 213 -14.47 12.68 4.87
N ASN A 214 -15.58 12.51 4.16
CA ASN A 214 -16.87 13.10 4.55
C ASN A 214 -17.39 12.49 5.87
N LEU A 215 -17.21 11.17 6.07
CA LEU A 215 -17.58 10.50 7.32
C LEU A 215 -16.77 11.02 8.51
N PHE A 216 -15.45 11.15 8.35
CA PHE A 216 -14.60 11.71 9.40
C PHE A 216 -14.98 13.16 9.69
N SER A 217 -15.09 14.02 8.68
CA SER A 217 -15.46 15.43 8.84
C SER A 217 -16.80 15.61 9.56
N LYS A 218 -17.78 14.72 9.29
CA LYS A 218 -19.09 14.78 9.93
C LYS A 218 -19.07 14.36 11.41
N ASN A 219 -18.21 13.43 11.78
CA ASN A 219 -18.28 12.76 13.09
C ASN A 219 -17.16 13.19 14.06
N MET A 220 -16.09 13.81 13.57
CA MET A 220 -14.91 14.13 14.39
C MET A 220 -14.60 15.63 14.45
N HIS A 221 -15.44 16.51 13.90
CA HIS A 221 -15.25 17.97 13.91
C HIS A 221 -13.81 18.35 13.53
N ILE A 222 -13.42 17.98 12.31
CA ILE A 222 -12.12 18.33 11.72
C ILE A 222 -12.17 19.77 11.21
#